data_680008813c0669418ed27530901259f9
#
_entry.id   680008813c0669418ed27530901259f9
#
_cell.length_a   1.000
_cell.length_b   1.000
_cell.length_c   1.000
_cell.angle_alpha   90.00
_cell.angle_beta   90.00
_cell.angle_gamma   90.00
#
_symmetry.space_group_name_H-M   'P 1'
#
loop_
_entity.id
_entity.type
_entity.pdbx_description
1 polymer ?
#
loop_
_entity_poly.entity_id
_entity_poly.type
_entity_poly.pdbx_seq_one_letter_code
_entity_poly.pdbx_strand_id
1 'polypeptide(L)'
;VAYIHRISYTSTEMDEDDFDDFTITPSHSESDEVTQVSPDIAVCADCMRDRTTQPHRIGYPFINCTHCGPRFSIIRDLPYDRSQTTMGGFLMCPDCEKEYTNVIDRRFHAQPVACNHCGPTYYATYNEETYIDYETLLKLTSRLLLGGEVIAAKGIGGYHLICDASNERAVARLREIKQRDTKPFAVMFRDLEHLQVYTATEPMEERCLVSWRRPIVLLRQRSRLASGINPGMHTLGCMLSYMPIHYDWFARTGIPALVMTSGNLSDLPIAITPEDAEAQLAGKVAILLHHNRPIHNRVDDSVLQVCGGQPCLIRRSRGYVPEPFFTEIGRASCRE
;
A
#
# COMPACT_ATOMS: atom_id res chain seq x y z
N VAL A 1 -5.94 -13.49 -0.99
CA VAL A 1 -6.50 -14.84 -0.89
C VAL A 1 -7.42 -14.83 0.33
N ALA A 2 -8.71 -15.08 0.12
CA ALA A 2 -9.66 -15.22 1.21
C ALA A 2 -9.39 -16.55 1.93
N TYR A 3 -9.30 -16.53 3.25
CA TYR A 3 -9.23 -17.75 4.07
C TYR A 3 -10.62 -18.06 4.58
N ILE A 4 -11.09 -19.27 4.33
CA ILE A 4 -12.33 -19.77 4.90
C ILE A 4 -12.00 -20.35 6.27
N HIS A 5 -12.34 -19.64 7.35
CA HIS A 5 -12.10 -20.10 8.73
C HIS A 5 -13.14 -21.10 9.20
N ARG A 6 -14.36 -21.01 8.70
CA ARG A 6 -15.47 -21.90 9.07
C ARG A 6 -16.50 -21.92 7.96
N ILE A 7 -17.05 -23.10 7.67
CA ILE A 7 -18.23 -23.27 6.82
C ILE A 7 -19.32 -23.85 7.72
N SER A 8 -20.47 -23.20 7.77
CA SER A 8 -21.71 -23.73 8.34
C SER A 8 -22.79 -23.61 7.28
N TYR A 9 -23.66 -24.61 7.22
CA TYR A 9 -24.83 -24.58 6.34
C TYR A 9 -26.06 -24.99 7.14
N THR A 10 -27.16 -24.33 6.82
CA THR A 10 -28.51 -24.72 7.27
C THR A 10 -29.32 -24.96 6.01
N SER A 11 -30.07 -26.05 5.99
CA SER A 11 -31.08 -26.27 4.95
C SER A 11 -32.47 -25.93 5.52
N THR A 12 -33.18 -25.09 4.83
CA THR A 12 -34.59 -24.79 5.07
C THR A 12 -35.39 -25.29 3.87
N GLU A 13 -36.60 -25.79 4.10
CA GLU A 13 -37.51 -26.02 3.00
C GLU A 13 -37.87 -24.67 2.39
N MET A 14 -37.66 -24.50 1.08
CA MET A 14 -38.05 -23.30 0.33
C MET A 14 -39.53 -23.39 -0.04
N ASP A 15 -40.27 -22.32 0.19
CA ASP A 15 -41.58 -22.15 -0.44
C ASP A 15 -41.37 -21.85 -1.95
N GLU A 16 -42.23 -22.42 -2.81
CA GLU A 16 -42.09 -22.34 -4.28
C GLU A 16 -42.08 -20.91 -4.85
N ASP A 17 -42.38 -19.89 -4.03
CA ASP A 17 -42.47 -18.48 -4.42
C ASP A 17 -41.25 -17.61 -3.99
N ASP A 18 -40.21 -18.18 -3.37
CA ASP A 18 -39.19 -17.36 -2.72
C ASP A 18 -38.17 -16.73 -3.67
N PHE A 19 -37.79 -17.36 -4.77
CA PHE A 19 -36.80 -16.78 -5.72
C PHE A 19 -36.93 -17.39 -7.13
N ASP A 20 -37.30 -16.58 -8.11
CA ASP A 20 -37.29 -16.95 -9.53
C ASP A 20 -35.87 -16.92 -10.15
N ASP A 21 -34.93 -16.16 -9.58
CA ASP A 21 -33.56 -16.01 -10.10
C ASP A 21 -32.61 -15.46 -9.04
N PHE A 22 -31.30 -15.57 -9.28
CA PHE A 22 -30.27 -14.97 -8.45
C PHE A 22 -30.17 -13.48 -8.74
N THR A 23 -30.61 -12.63 -7.81
CA THR A 23 -30.57 -11.18 -7.93
C THR A 23 -29.61 -10.58 -6.90
N ILE A 24 -28.85 -9.54 -7.32
CA ILE A 24 -28.04 -8.73 -6.42
C ILE A 24 -28.89 -7.58 -5.91
N THR A 25 -29.27 -7.60 -4.64
CA THR A 25 -29.98 -6.50 -4.00
C THR A 25 -29.00 -5.45 -3.44
N PRO A 26 -29.41 -4.16 -3.36
CA PRO A 26 -28.62 -3.16 -2.66
C PRO A 26 -28.34 -3.57 -1.22
N SER A 27 -27.13 -3.28 -0.74
CA SER A 27 -26.74 -3.61 0.63
C SER A 27 -27.56 -2.81 1.65
N HIS A 28 -28.15 -3.48 2.63
CA HIS A 28 -28.85 -2.87 3.77
C HIS A 28 -28.05 -3.13 5.04
N SER A 29 -27.88 -2.09 5.89
CA SER A 29 -27.13 -2.17 7.15
C SER A 29 -28.06 -2.48 8.34
N GLU A 30 -28.80 -3.59 8.29
CA GLU A 30 -29.73 -3.97 9.36
C GLU A 30 -29.20 -5.09 10.28
N SER A 31 -27.97 -5.56 10.09
CA SER A 31 -27.41 -6.61 10.95
C SER A 31 -26.51 -6.04 12.04
N ASP A 32 -26.70 -6.50 13.28
CA ASP A 32 -25.78 -6.28 14.41
C ASP A 32 -24.45 -7.06 14.24
N GLU A 33 -24.25 -7.75 13.11
CA GLU A 33 -23.04 -8.50 12.82
C GLU A 33 -21.93 -7.54 12.33
N VAL A 34 -20.78 -7.64 12.97
CA VAL A 34 -19.59 -6.83 12.60
C VAL A 34 -19.04 -7.31 11.27
N THR A 35 -19.37 -6.58 10.20
CA THR A 35 -18.79 -6.83 8.88
C THR A 35 -17.29 -6.50 8.90
N GLN A 36 -16.47 -7.48 8.55
CA GLN A 36 -15.02 -7.29 8.53
C GLN A 36 -14.56 -6.54 7.27
N VAL A 37 -13.82 -5.46 7.47
CA VAL A 37 -13.14 -4.74 6.39
C VAL A 37 -11.81 -5.40 6.10
N SER A 38 -11.53 -5.66 4.81
CA SER A 38 -10.23 -6.18 4.38
C SER A 38 -9.12 -5.13 4.54
N PRO A 39 -7.91 -5.52 4.94
CA PRO A 39 -6.75 -4.64 4.86
C PRO A 39 -6.41 -4.24 3.43
N ASP A 40 -5.59 -3.18 3.27
CA ASP A 40 -5.00 -2.82 1.99
C ASP A 40 -4.08 -3.93 1.48
N ILE A 41 -4.20 -4.29 0.21
CA ILE A 41 -3.54 -5.43 -0.42
C ILE A 41 -2.58 -4.92 -1.50
N ALA A 42 -1.36 -5.44 -1.54
CA ALA A 42 -0.40 -5.15 -2.59
C ALA A 42 -0.93 -5.52 -3.98
N VAL A 43 -0.50 -4.78 -5.01
CA VAL A 43 -0.87 -5.06 -6.40
C VAL A 43 -0.50 -6.49 -6.78
N CYS A 44 -1.43 -7.23 -7.38
CA CYS A 44 -1.22 -8.61 -7.81
C CYS A 44 -0.53 -8.69 -9.19
N ALA A 45 0.07 -9.85 -9.48
CA ALA A 45 0.76 -10.10 -10.76
C ALA A 45 -0.18 -9.95 -11.98
N ASP A 46 -1.44 -10.36 -11.84
CA ASP A 46 -2.42 -10.23 -12.92
C ASP A 46 -2.71 -8.76 -13.24
N CYS A 47 -2.85 -7.89 -12.24
CA CYS A 47 -3.01 -6.46 -12.46
C CYS A 47 -1.75 -5.84 -13.09
N MET A 48 -0.56 -6.27 -12.69
CA MET A 48 0.68 -5.81 -13.33
C MET A 48 0.76 -6.27 -14.80
N ARG A 49 0.27 -7.46 -15.15
CA ARG A 49 0.15 -7.93 -16.55
C ARG A 49 -0.91 -7.14 -17.31
N ASP A 50 -2.11 -6.93 -16.75
CA ASP A 50 -3.16 -6.14 -17.39
C ASP A 50 -2.70 -4.71 -17.69
N ARG A 51 -1.85 -4.14 -16.84
CA ARG A 51 -1.25 -2.81 -17.03
C ARG A 51 -0.38 -2.71 -18.29
N THR A 52 0.03 -3.83 -18.86
CA THR A 52 0.81 -3.87 -20.11
C THR A 52 -0.01 -4.33 -21.32
N THR A 53 -1.22 -4.85 -21.11
CA THR A 53 -2.02 -5.50 -22.16
C THR A 53 -3.38 -4.86 -22.38
N GLN A 54 -4.01 -4.27 -21.35
CA GLN A 54 -5.35 -3.67 -21.49
C GLN A 54 -5.25 -2.20 -21.95
N PRO A 55 -5.81 -1.81 -23.12
CA PRO A 55 -5.60 -0.50 -23.71
C PRO A 55 -5.90 0.68 -22.77
N HIS A 56 -7.02 0.63 -22.02
CA HIS A 56 -7.43 1.71 -21.10
C HIS A 56 -6.66 1.71 -19.77
N ARG A 57 -5.77 0.72 -19.53
CA ARG A 57 -4.92 0.59 -18.33
C ARG A 57 -3.43 0.52 -18.60
N ILE A 58 -2.99 0.69 -19.86
CA ILE A 58 -1.55 0.72 -20.16
C ILE A 58 -0.89 1.81 -19.32
N GLY A 59 0.12 1.40 -18.55
CA GLY A 59 0.86 2.30 -17.67
C GLY A 59 0.09 2.81 -16.44
N TYR A 60 -1.16 2.43 -16.21
CA TYR A 60 -2.00 2.97 -15.16
C TYR A 60 -1.46 2.66 -13.74
N PRO A 61 -1.10 3.69 -12.93
CA PRO A 61 -0.42 3.48 -11.65
C PRO A 61 -1.34 3.08 -10.48
N PHE A 62 -2.67 3.16 -10.65
CA PHE A 62 -3.65 2.81 -9.61
C PHE A 62 -4.47 1.56 -9.95
N ILE A 63 -3.93 0.70 -10.81
CA ILE A 63 -4.59 -0.54 -11.21
C ILE A 63 -4.87 -1.45 -10.02
N ASN A 64 -6.03 -2.08 -10.02
CA ASN A 64 -6.48 -3.01 -8.99
C ASN A 64 -7.53 -3.99 -9.53
N CYS A 65 -7.92 -4.94 -8.69
CA CYS A 65 -9.04 -5.86 -8.91
C CYS A 65 -9.67 -6.26 -7.57
N THR A 66 -10.57 -7.25 -7.56
CA THR A 66 -11.16 -7.78 -6.32
C THR A 66 -10.13 -8.36 -5.34
N HIS A 67 -8.98 -8.84 -5.84
CA HIS A 67 -7.93 -9.47 -5.03
C HIS A 67 -6.80 -8.53 -4.59
N CYS A 68 -6.74 -7.28 -5.06
CA CYS A 68 -5.65 -6.37 -4.73
C CYS A 68 -6.09 -4.90 -4.72
N GLY A 69 -5.22 -4.04 -4.18
CA GLY A 69 -5.43 -2.60 -4.13
C GLY A 69 -5.89 -2.10 -2.75
N PRO A 70 -6.26 -0.83 -2.66
CA PRO A 70 -6.69 -0.21 -1.41
C PRO A 70 -8.04 -0.74 -0.94
N ARG A 71 -8.21 -0.83 0.37
CA ARG A 71 -9.43 -1.23 1.07
C ARG A 71 -9.63 -0.34 2.30
N PHE A 72 -8.93 -0.67 3.41
CA PHE A 72 -9.05 0.05 4.66
C PHE A 72 -8.69 1.53 4.52
N SER A 73 -7.65 1.87 3.78
CA SER A 73 -7.23 3.26 3.60
C SER A 73 -8.27 4.15 2.91
N ILE A 74 -9.21 3.56 2.15
CA ILE A 74 -10.20 4.32 1.37
C ILE A 74 -11.63 4.23 1.90
N ILE A 75 -11.95 3.30 2.80
CA ILE A 75 -13.30 3.11 3.33
C ILE A 75 -13.68 4.25 4.27
N ARG A 76 -14.88 4.78 4.10
CA ARG A 76 -15.49 5.81 4.95
C ARG A 76 -16.51 5.23 5.90
N ASP A 77 -17.31 4.29 5.41
CA ASP A 77 -18.40 3.66 6.16
C ASP A 77 -18.70 2.26 5.60
N LEU A 78 -19.50 1.50 6.31
CA LEU A 78 -20.03 0.19 5.92
C LEU A 78 -21.45 0.35 5.36
N PRO A 79 -21.87 -0.52 4.44
CA PRO A 79 -21.15 -1.63 3.82
C PRO A 79 -20.01 -1.15 2.91
N TYR A 80 -19.03 -2.05 2.60
CA TYR A 80 -17.91 -1.73 1.72
C TYR A 80 -18.35 -1.63 0.26
N ASP A 81 -19.08 -0.58 -0.06
CA ASP A 81 -19.50 -0.23 -1.42
C ASP A 81 -18.76 1.02 -1.93
N ARG A 82 -18.65 1.17 -3.25
CA ARG A 82 -17.89 2.26 -3.87
C ARG A 82 -18.31 3.65 -3.35
N SER A 83 -19.61 3.89 -3.18
CA SER A 83 -20.18 5.14 -2.64
C SER A 83 -19.69 5.44 -1.21
N GLN A 84 -19.43 4.41 -0.42
CA GLN A 84 -18.92 4.50 0.95
C GLN A 84 -17.39 4.49 1.02
N THR A 85 -16.72 4.68 -0.11
CA THR A 85 -15.26 4.82 -0.20
C THR A 85 -14.86 6.17 -0.78
N THR A 86 -13.58 6.51 -0.70
CA THR A 86 -13.04 7.71 -1.36
C THR A 86 -13.06 7.60 -2.88
N MET A 87 -13.34 6.42 -3.43
CA MET A 87 -13.52 6.20 -4.87
C MET A 87 -14.93 6.59 -5.37
N GLY A 88 -15.87 6.85 -4.47
CA GLY A 88 -17.21 7.35 -4.84
C GLY A 88 -17.20 8.66 -5.63
N GLY A 89 -16.16 9.49 -5.45
CA GLY A 89 -15.97 10.72 -6.24
C GLY A 89 -15.44 10.51 -7.66
N PHE A 90 -15.06 9.28 -8.04
CA PHE A 90 -14.57 8.93 -9.38
C PHE A 90 -15.63 8.16 -10.15
N LEU A 91 -16.34 8.84 -11.05
CA LEU A 91 -17.35 8.20 -11.90
C LEU A 91 -16.67 7.22 -12.86
N MET A 92 -17.17 5.99 -12.92
CA MET A 92 -16.63 4.98 -13.83
C MET A 92 -16.92 5.36 -15.29
N CYS A 93 -15.94 5.12 -16.16
CA CYS A 93 -16.17 5.15 -17.60
C CYS A 93 -16.89 3.87 -18.05
N PRO A 94 -17.49 3.83 -19.26
CA PRO A 94 -18.24 2.67 -19.73
C PRO A 94 -17.46 1.35 -19.69
N ASP A 95 -16.13 1.38 -19.97
CA ASP A 95 -15.29 0.18 -19.93
C ASP A 95 -15.16 -0.35 -18.49
N CYS A 96 -14.90 0.53 -17.52
CA CYS A 96 -14.79 0.14 -16.11
C CYS A 96 -16.15 -0.30 -15.53
N GLU A 97 -17.24 0.33 -15.92
CA GLU A 97 -18.60 -0.04 -15.48
C GLU A 97 -18.99 -1.42 -16.02
N LYS A 98 -18.68 -1.70 -17.28
CA LYS A 98 -18.90 -3.02 -17.88
C LYS A 98 -18.15 -4.13 -17.13
N GLU A 99 -16.88 -3.91 -16.77
CA GLU A 99 -16.11 -4.88 -15.98
C GLU A 99 -16.66 -5.02 -14.56
N TYR A 100 -17.07 -3.91 -13.95
CA TYR A 100 -17.63 -3.88 -12.59
C TYR A 100 -18.94 -4.65 -12.45
N THR A 101 -19.79 -4.64 -13.49
CA THR A 101 -21.10 -5.31 -13.51
C THR A 101 -21.07 -6.72 -14.11
N ASN A 102 -19.99 -7.12 -14.77
CA ASN A 102 -19.87 -8.42 -15.39
C ASN A 102 -19.41 -9.49 -14.39
N VAL A 103 -20.28 -10.43 -14.04
CA VAL A 103 -20.05 -11.49 -13.03
C VAL A 103 -18.84 -12.39 -13.31
N ILE A 104 -18.42 -12.52 -14.57
CA ILE A 104 -17.25 -13.33 -14.94
C ILE A 104 -15.96 -12.51 -14.99
N ASP A 105 -16.03 -11.18 -14.85
CA ASP A 105 -14.85 -10.34 -14.87
C ASP A 105 -14.13 -10.34 -13.52
N ARG A 106 -12.81 -10.32 -13.56
CA ARG A 106 -11.94 -10.26 -12.38
C ARG A 106 -12.10 -8.98 -11.56
N ARG A 107 -12.79 -7.97 -12.11
CA ARG A 107 -13.11 -6.69 -11.46
C ARG A 107 -14.58 -6.56 -11.10
N PHE A 108 -15.34 -7.67 -11.19
CA PHE A 108 -16.72 -7.69 -10.75
C PHE A 108 -16.81 -7.20 -9.30
N HIS A 109 -17.59 -6.14 -9.05
CA HIS A 109 -17.70 -5.46 -7.74
C HIS A 109 -16.37 -5.06 -7.07
N ALA A 110 -15.30 -4.85 -7.86
CA ALA A 110 -14.06 -4.28 -7.32
C ALA A 110 -14.24 -2.79 -7.04
N GLN A 111 -14.57 -2.42 -5.80
CA GLN A 111 -14.95 -1.06 -5.42
C GLN A 111 -13.95 0.03 -5.86
N PRO A 112 -12.61 -0.19 -5.83
CA PRO A 112 -11.66 0.81 -6.29
C PRO A 112 -11.35 0.76 -7.80
N VAL A 113 -12.11 -0.03 -8.61
CA VAL A 113 -11.85 -0.16 -10.06
C VAL A 113 -11.83 1.20 -10.77
N ALA A 114 -10.83 1.37 -11.63
CA ALA A 114 -10.62 2.56 -12.43
C ALA A 114 -9.59 2.29 -13.56
N CYS A 115 -9.43 3.26 -14.46
CA CYS A 115 -8.44 3.24 -15.54
C CYS A 115 -7.88 4.66 -15.77
N ASN A 116 -7.04 4.83 -16.81
CA ASN A 116 -6.46 6.12 -17.17
C ASN A 116 -7.51 7.22 -17.45
N HIS A 117 -8.74 6.87 -17.84
CA HIS A 117 -9.78 7.83 -18.19
C HIS A 117 -10.60 8.30 -16.98
N CYS A 118 -10.84 7.39 -16.02
CA CYS A 118 -11.83 7.66 -14.95
C CYS A 118 -11.25 7.59 -13.54
N GLY A 119 -10.00 7.23 -13.40
CA GLY A 119 -9.39 6.97 -12.11
C GLY A 119 -8.52 8.10 -11.56
N PRO A 120 -7.95 7.86 -10.38
CA PRO A 120 -6.97 8.75 -9.79
C PRO A 120 -5.76 8.96 -10.69
N THR A 121 -5.16 10.15 -10.55
CA THR A 121 -3.95 10.54 -11.27
C THR A 121 -2.90 11.09 -10.30
N TYR A 122 -1.63 10.93 -10.64
CA TYR A 122 -0.54 11.64 -10.00
C TYR A 122 -0.42 13.06 -10.54
N TYR A 123 0.06 13.97 -9.69
CA TYR A 123 0.44 15.33 -10.07
C TYR A 123 1.53 15.87 -9.13
N ALA A 124 2.31 16.81 -9.62
CA ALA A 124 3.31 17.52 -8.84
C ALA A 124 3.58 18.88 -9.43
N THR A 125 4.00 19.83 -8.60
CA THR A 125 4.57 21.11 -9.04
C THR A 125 6.08 21.04 -8.88
N TYR A 126 6.80 21.39 -9.95
CA TYR A 126 8.26 21.45 -9.97
C TYR A 126 8.72 22.62 -10.82
N ASN A 127 9.57 23.49 -10.26
CA ASN A 127 10.01 24.74 -10.91
C ASN A 127 8.84 25.60 -11.41
N GLU A 128 7.81 25.78 -10.57
CA GLU A 128 6.60 26.57 -10.85
C GLU A 128 5.67 25.99 -11.92
N GLU A 129 6.00 24.85 -12.52
CA GLU A 129 5.16 24.13 -13.48
C GLU A 129 4.46 22.95 -12.82
N THR A 130 3.17 22.77 -13.15
CA THR A 130 2.38 21.64 -12.69
C THR A 130 2.34 20.55 -13.76
N TYR A 131 2.79 19.37 -13.37
CA TYR A 131 2.82 18.16 -14.20
C TYR A 131 1.72 17.22 -13.78
N ILE A 132 0.96 16.68 -14.74
CA ILE A 132 -0.11 15.70 -14.52
C ILE A 132 0.07 14.42 -15.35
N ASP A 133 0.95 14.46 -16.34
CA ASP A 133 1.29 13.28 -17.14
C ASP A 133 2.17 12.32 -16.36
N TYR A 134 1.68 11.10 -16.17
CA TYR A 134 2.35 10.10 -15.34
C TYR A 134 3.77 9.75 -15.86
N GLU A 135 3.93 9.63 -17.17
CA GLU A 135 5.23 9.28 -17.75
C GLU A 135 6.25 10.41 -17.55
N THR A 136 5.82 11.64 -17.67
CA THR A 136 6.65 12.83 -17.39
C THR A 136 7.03 12.91 -15.91
N LEU A 137 6.08 12.67 -15.01
CA LEU A 137 6.33 12.63 -13.57
C LEU A 137 7.28 11.49 -13.19
N LEU A 138 7.12 10.32 -13.82
CA LEU A 138 8.00 9.18 -13.60
C LEU A 138 9.42 9.46 -14.07
N LYS A 139 9.61 10.11 -15.23
CA LYS A 139 10.93 10.56 -15.74
C LYS A 139 11.56 11.56 -14.78
N LEU A 140 10.80 12.56 -14.32
CA LEU A 140 11.27 13.60 -13.41
C LEU A 140 11.72 13.00 -12.07
N THR A 141 10.86 12.22 -11.42
CA THR A 141 11.16 11.61 -10.12
C THR A 141 12.31 10.61 -10.20
N SER A 142 12.40 9.84 -11.29
CA SER A 142 13.53 8.93 -11.53
C SER A 142 14.86 9.68 -11.68
N ARG A 143 14.87 10.81 -12.43
CA ARG A 143 16.05 11.66 -12.56
C ARG A 143 16.50 12.24 -11.21
N LEU A 144 15.55 12.69 -10.39
CA LEU A 144 15.84 13.21 -9.05
C LEU A 144 16.43 12.12 -8.14
N LEU A 145 15.87 10.91 -8.14
CA LEU A 145 16.40 9.77 -7.37
C LEU A 145 17.82 9.42 -7.81
N LEU A 146 18.09 9.35 -9.12
CA LEU A 146 19.43 9.10 -9.66
C LEU A 146 20.41 10.25 -9.34
N GLY A 147 19.91 11.47 -9.21
CA GLY A 147 20.68 12.63 -8.76
C GLY A 147 21.00 12.63 -7.26
N GLY A 148 20.52 11.65 -6.50
CA GLY A 148 20.71 11.57 -5.06
C GLY A 148 19.81 12.50 -4.25
N GLU A 149 18.70 12.92 -4.85
CA GLU A 149 17.72 13.76 -4.17
C GLU A 149 16.75 12.93 -3.31
N VAL A 150 16.17 13.60 -2.32
CA VAL A 150 15.05 13.06 -1.52
C VAL A 150 13.75 13.57 -2.10
N ILE A 151 12.85 12.65 -2.44
CA ILE A 151 11.49 12.98 -2.91
C ILE A 151 10.45 12.55 -1.87
N ALA A 152 9.28 13.16 -1.91
CA ALA A 152 8.13 12.68 -1.16
C ALA A 152 7.02 12.25 -2.13
N ALA A 153 6.38 11.11 -1.85
CA ALA A 153 5.30 10.59 -2.69
C ALA A 153 4.14 10.06 -1.86
N LYS A 154 2.92 10.38 -2.29
CA LYS A 154 1.70 9.88 -1.70
C LYS A 154 1.48 8.41 -2.06
N GLY A 155 1.42 7.55 -1.04
CA GLY A 155 1.19 6.11 -1.17
C GLY A 155 -0.26 5.70 -0.92
N ILE A 156 -0.47 4.45 -0.47
CA ILE A 156 -1.81 3.93 -0.15
C ILE A 156 -2.35 4.56 1.13
N GLY A 157 -1.56 4.55 2.22
CA GLY A 157 -1.98 4.96 3.56
C GLY A 157 -1.39 6.27 4.07
N GLY A 158 -0.54 6.92 3.30
CA GLY A 158 0.15 8.17 3.63
C GLY A 158 1.29 8.47 2.68
N TYR A 159 1.99 9.57 2.93
CA TYR A 159 3.18 9.94 2.16
C TYR A 159 4.40 9.17 2.64
N HIS A 160 5.35 8.96 1.73
CA HIS A 160 6.68 8.41 2.03
C HIS A 160 7.76 9.38 1.58
N LEU A 161 8.83 9.47 2.36
CA LEU A 161 10.11 10.05 1.94
C LEU A 161 10.97 8.95 1.34
N ILE A 162 11.52 9.21 0.17
CA ILE A 162 12.15 8.23 -0.70
C ILE A 162 13.49 8.78 -1.19
N CYS A 163 14.53 7.97 -1.14
CA CYS A 163 15.82 8.24 -1.77
C CYS A 163 16.56 6.94 -2.09
N ASP A 164 17.63 7.01 -2.87
CA ASP A 164 18.51 5.88 -3.13
C ASP A 164 19.20 5.43 -1.83
N ALA A 165 18.94 4.19 -1.41
CA ALA A 165 19.47 3.60 -0.18
C ALA A 165 20.99 3.32 -0.26
N SER A 166 21.59 3.31 -1.44
CA SER A 166 23.04 3.15 -1.65
C SER A 166 23.81 4.47 -1.66
N ASN A 167 23.11 5.61 -1.75
CA ASN A 167 23.70 6.92 -1.86
C ASN A 167 23.87 7.57 -0.47
N GLU A 168 25.13 7.66 0.01
CA GLU A 168 25.46 8.23 1.32
C GLU A 168 24.93 9.67 1.50
N ARG A 169 25.03 10.52 0.46
CA ARG A 169 24.57 11.91 0.52
C ARG A 169 23.07 12.00 0.62
N ALA A 170 22.33 11.19 -0.16
CA ALA A 170 20.87 11.14 -0.13
C ALA A 170 20.36 10.71 1.24
N VAL A 171 20.98 9.66 1.82
CA VAL A 171 20.59 9.16 3.13
C VAL A 171 20.94 10.14 4.26
N ALA A 172 22.11 10.81 4.18
CA ALA A 172 22.46 11.89 5.12
C ALA A 172 21.45 13.03 5.05
N ARG A 173 21.12 13.49 3.83
CA ARG A 173 20.10 14.53 3.63
C ARG A 173 18.73 14.12 4.18
N LEU A 174 18.32 12.86 4.00
CA LEU A 174 17.06 12.36 4.57
C LEU A 174 17.09 12.38 6.11
N ARG A 175 18.23 12.08 6.74
CA ARG A 175 18.38 12.18 8.20
C ARG A 175 18.23 13.60 8.71
N GLU A 176 18.82 14.59 8.01
CA GLU A 176 18.64 16.01 8.32
C GLU A 176 17.15 16.40 8.22
N ILE A 177 16.46 16.05 7.12
CA ILE A 177 15.03 16.33 6.94
C ILE A 177 14.20 15.75 8.06
N LYS A 178 14.48 14.50 8.46
CA LYS A 178 13.74 13.79 9.52
C LYS A 178 14.18 14.21 10.93
N GLN A 179 15.28 14.95 11.08
CA GLN A 179 15.90 15.25 12.38
C GLN A 179 16.04 13.98 13.24
N ARG A 180 16.58 12.92 12.61
CA ARG A 180 16.59 11.58 13.18
C ARG A 180 18.01 11.02 13.15
N ASP A 181 18.65 10.90 14.32
CA ASP A 181 20.08 10.52 14.43
C ASP A 181 20.28 8.99 14.34
N THR A 182 19.52 8.19 15.06
CA THR A 182 19.81 6.76 15.25
C THR A 182 18.72 5.81 14.76
N LYS A 183 17.44 6.21 14.79
CA LYS A 183 16.33 5.32 14.38
C LYS A 183 16.52 4.84 12.93
N PRO A 184 16.53 3.52 12.66
CA PRO A 184 16.80 2.97 11.33
C PRO A 184 15.71 3.35 10.33
N PHE A 185 16.09 3.36 9.05
CA PHE A 185 15.15 3.48 7.94
C PHE A 185 14.79 2.10 7.39
N ALA A 186 13.54 1.95 6.96
CA ALA A 186 13.12 0.82 6.14
C ALA A 186 13.61 0.99 4.71
N VAL A 187 13.95 -0.13 4.08
CA VAL A 187 14.44 -0.17 2.71
C VAL A 187 13.54 -1.07 1.87
N MET A 188 13.05 -0.52 0.77
CA MET A 188 12.32 -1.26 -0.25
C MET A 188 13.30 -1.79 -1.29
N PHE A 189 13.21 -3.08 -1.59
CA PHE A 189 13.99 -3.71 -2.65
C PHE A 189 13.12 -4.00 -3.86
N ARG A 190 13.77 -4.05 -5.01
CA ARG A 190 13.14 -4.40 -6.28
C ARG A 190 12.46 -5.77 -6.22
N ASP A 191 13.20 -6.78 -5.75
CA ASP A 191 12.78 -8.18 -5.63
C ASP A 191 13.61 -8.90 -4.55
N LEU A 192 13.34 -10.20 -4.34
CA LEU A 192 14.08 -11.02 -3.37
C LEU A 192 15.54 -11.20 -3.75
N GLU A 193 15.87 -11.32 -5.03
CA GLU A 193 17.24 -11.52 -5.50
C GLU A 193 18.13 -10.33 -5.10
N HIS A 194 17.67 -9.10 -5.36
CA HIS A 194 18.37 -7.89 -4.94
C HIS A 194 18.45 -7.76 -3.41
N LEU A 195 17.40 -8.15 -2.70
CA LEU A 195 17.38 -8.12 -1.23
C LEU A 195 18.40 -9.08 -0.63
N GLN A 196 18.53 -10.29 -1.17
CA GLN A 196 19.44 -11.33 -0.67
C GLN A 196 20.94 -10.99 -0.85
N VAL A 197 21.27 -10.04 -1.70
CA VAL A 197 22.64 -9.46 -1.77
C VAL A 197 23.01 -8.77 -0.45
N TYR A 198 22.04 -8.15 0.22
CA TYR A 198 22.25 -7.31 1.40
C TYR A 198 21.87 -8.00 2.71
N THR A 199 21.07 -9.06 2.66
CA THR A 199 20.52 -9.72 3.85
C THR A 199 20.59 -11.24 3.76
N ALA A 200 20.60 -11.88 4.93
CA ALA A 200 20.29 -13.31 5.05
C ALA A 200 18.78 -13.44 5.23
N THR A 201 18.17 -14.38 4.52
CA THR A 201 16.74 -14.68 4.64
C THR A 201 16.51 -16.14 5.01
N GLU A 202 15.48 -16.40 5.81
CA GLU A 202 14.96 -17.72 6.11
C GLU A 202 13.61 -17.93 5.37
N PRO A 203 13.17 -19.16 5.14
CA PRO A 203 11.95 -19.43 4.36
C PRO A 203 10.70 -18.73 4.88
N MET A 204 10.53 -18.54 6.19
CA MET A 204 9.38 -17.84 6.76
C MET A 204 9.48 -16.32 6.52
N GLU A 205 10.68 -15.74 6.60
CA GLU A 205 10.92 -14.33 6.30
C GLU A 205 10.60 -14.02 4.83
N GLU A 206 11.03 -14.89 3.90
CA GLU A 206 10.70 -14.77 2.48
C GLU A 206 9.19 -14.86 2.23
N ARG A 207 8.50 -15.81 2.88
CA ARG A 207 7.03 -15.89 2.79
C ARG A 207 6.35 -14.61 3.26
N CYS A 208 6.83 -14.02 4.35
CA CYS A 208 6.30 -12.74 4.82
C CYS A 208 6.53 -11.62 3.80
N LEU A 209 7.75 -11.50 3.25
CA LEU A 209 8.12 -10.49 2.27
C LEU A 209 7.30 -10.57 0.99
N VAL A 210 7.10 -11.78 0.44
CA VAL A 210 6.35 -11.96 -0.82
C VAL A 210 4.84 -12.04 -0.62
N SER A 211 4.36 -12.08 0.63
CA SER A 211 2.94 -12.10 0.92
C SER A 211 2.22 -10.87 0.33
N TRP A 212 0.92 -10.97 0.11
CA TRP A 212 0.11 -9.84 -0.34
C TRP A 212 0.08 -8.65 0.64
N ARG A 213 0.53 -8.86 1.88
CA ARG A 213 0.66 -7.83 2.93
C ARG A 213 1.88 -6.93 2.73
N ARG A 214 2.96 -7.46 2.13
CA ARG A 214 4.22 -6.73 1.89
C ARG A 214 4.70 -5.93 3.11
N PRO A 215 4.87 -6.54 4.28
CA PRO A 215 5.34 -5.85 5.48
C PRO A 215 6.82 -5.50 5.39
N ILE A 216 7.27 -4.64 6.30
CA ILE A 216 8.68 -4.50 6.63
C ILE A 216 9.07 -5.70 7.51
N VAL A 217 10.04 -6.48 7.06
CA VAL A 217 10.62 -7.61 7.81
C VAL A 217 12.00 -7.23 8.29
N LEU A 218 12.29 -7.41 9.58
CA LEU A 218 13.63 -7.19 10.14
C LEU A 218 14.51 -8.40 9.85
N LEU A 219 15.51 -8.22 8.97
CA LEU A 219 16.38 -9.27 8.48
C LEU A 219 17.82 -9.07 8.96
N ARG A 220 18.56 -10.15 9.11
CA ARG A 220 19.99 -10.11 9.42
C ARG A 220 20.75 -9.54 8.21
N GLN A 221 21.49 -8.45 8.44
CA GLN A 221 22.27 -7.79 7.41
C GLN A 221 23.55 -8.59 7.08
N ARG A 222 23.88 -8.70 5.79
CA ARG A 222 25.13 -9.29 5.24
C ARG A 222 26.05 -8.23 4.66
N SER A 223 25.52 -7.33 3.87
CA SER A 223 26.27 -6.27 3.19
C SER A 223 25.70 -4.91 3.55
N ARG A 224 26.51 -3.86 3.49
CA ARG A 224 26.10 -2.51 3.85
C ARG A 224 25.50 -1.79 2.65
N LEU A 225 24.45 -1.07 2.91
CA LEU A 225 23.98 0.09 2.14
C LEU A 225 24.68 1.35 2.69
N ALA A 226 24.18 2.53 2.37
CA ALA A 226 24.69 3.77 2.94
C ALA A 226 24.69 3.70 4.49
N SER A 227 25.76 4.23 5.10
CA SER A 227 26.05 4.08 6.55
C SER A 227 24.93 4.63 7.44
N GLY A 228 24.20 5.61 6.93
CA GLY A 228 23.05 6.22 7.60
C GLY A 228 21.78 5.39 7.62
N ILE A 229 21.67 4.21 7.02
CA ILE A 229 20.42 3.43 6.97
C ILE A 229 20.04 2.87 8.34
N ASN A 230 20.96 2.17 9.01
CA ASN A 230 20.71 1.49 10.29
C ASN A 230 21.93 1.56 11.21
N PRO A 231 22.37 2.77 11.62
CA PRO A 231 23.59 2.95 12.39
C PRO A 231 23.57 2.14 13.69
N GLY A 232 24.66 1.36 13.91
CA GLY A 232 24.83 0.53 15.10
C GLY A 232 23.97 -0.73 15.17
N MET A 233 23.19 -1.07 14.13
CA MET A 233 22.31 -2.25 14.11
C MET A 233 22.85 -3.36 13.18
N HIS A 234 22.56 -4.60 13.53
CA HIS A 234 22.89 -5.79 12.74
C HIS A 234 21.70 -6.26 11.88
N THR A 235 20.56 -5.61 12.01
CA THR A 235 19.34 -5.91 11.24
C THR A 235 18.99 -4.75 10.33
N LEU A 236 18.38 -5.09 9.19
CA LEU A 236 17.85 -4.17 8.21
C LEU A 236 16.35 -4.40 8.07
N GLY A 237 15.56 -3.34 8.16
CA GLY A 237 14.12 -3.40 7.87
C GLY A 237 13.88 -3.42 6.36
N CYS A 238 13.46 -4.54 5.81
CA CYS A 238 13.32 -4.78 4.38
C CYS A 238 11.87 -4.98 3.97
N MET A 239 11.48 -4.44 2.81
CA MET A 239 10.18 -4.66 2.21
C MET A 239 10.30 -4.78 0.70
N LEU A 240 9.26 -5.29 0.05
CA LEU A 240 9.15 -5.36 -1.41
C LEU A 240 8.06 -4.40 -1.94
N SER A 241 8.14 -4.09 -3.22
CA SER A 241 7.18 -3.23 -3.92
C SER A 241 5.75 -3.70 -3.75
N TYR A 242 4.82 -2.77 -3.50
CA TYR A 242 3.39 -3.05 -3.31
C TYR A 242 2.46 -2.15 -4.13
N MET A 243 3.00 -1.12 -4.81
CA MET A 243 2.28 -0.26 -5.76
C MET A 243 2.98 -0.26 -7.12
N PRO A 244 2.25 -0.05 -8.23
CA PRO A 244 2.87 -0.01 -9.56
C PRO A 244 4.02 0.98 -9.70
N ILE A 245 3.89 2.18 -9.13
CA ILE A 245 4.92 3.22 -9.20
C ILE A 245 6.28 2.76 -8.62
N HIS A 246 6.28 1.89 -7.62
CA HIS A 246 7.53 1.35 -7.06
C HIS A 246 8.27 0.51 -8.10
N TYR A 247 7.54 -0.36 -8.82
CA TYR A 247 8.11 -1.16 -9.90
C TYR A 247 8.62 -0.27 -11.04
N ASP A 248 7.90 0.81 -11.35
CA ASP A 248 8.29 1.74 -12.41
C ASP A 248 9.58 2.50 -12.05
N TRP A 249 9.75 2.96 -10.79
CA TRP A 249 11.01 3.56 -10.35
C TRP A 249 12.18 2.58 -10.46
N PHE A 250 12.03 1.36 -9.97
CA PHE A 250 13.07 0.34 -10.08
C PHE A 250 13.42 0.00 -11.54
N ALA A 251 12.41 -0.15 -12.38
CA ALA A 251 12.62 -0.46 -13.80
C ALA A 251 13.36 0.67 -14.54
N ARG A 252 13.05 1.93 -14.20
CA ARG A 252 13.60 3.09 -14.89
C ARG A 252 14.97 3.51 -14.37
N THR A 253 15.20 3.39 -13.07
CA THR A 253 16.45 3.86 -12.44
C THR A 253 17.52 2.79 -12.38
N GLY A 254 17.16 1.52 -12.30
CA GLY A 254 18.10 0.43 -12.00
C GLY A 254 18.65 0.46 -10.57
N ILE A 255 18.21 1.40 -9.70
CA ILE A 255 18.58 1.46 -8.28
C ILE A 255 18.16 0.14 -7.63
N PRO A 256 19.06 -0.55 -6.87
CA PRO A 256 18.73 -1.85 -6.27
C PRO A 256 17.80 -1.74 -5.07
N ALA A 257 17.85 -0.61 -4.35
CA ALA A 257 17.15 -0.41 -3.09
C ALA A 257 16.83 1.07 -2.86
N LEU A 258 15.60 1.36 -2.42
CA LEU A 258 15.13 2.70 -2.06
C LEU A 258 14.85 2.77 -0.57
N VAL A 259 15.27 3.83 0.11
CA VAL A 259 14.72 4.14 1.42
C VAL A 259 13.25 4.44 1.25
N MET A 260 12.43 3.84 2.12
CA MET A 260 10.98 4.06 2.17
C MET A 260 10.60 4.33 3.62
N THR A 261 10.47 5.59 4.00
CA THR A 261 10.10 5.97 5.37
C THR A 261 8.89 6.90 5.38
N SER A 262 8.14 6.91 6.47
CA SER A 262 6.93 7.73 6.61
C SER A 262 7.18 9.21 6.28
N GLY A 263 6.29 9.80 5.48
CA GLY A 263 6.33 11.20 5.06
C GLY A 263 5.79 12.14 6.13
N ASN A 264 6.59 12.33 7.19
CA ASN A 264 6.31 13.25 8.29
C ASN A 264 7.61 13.76 8.89
N LEU A 265 7.57 14.90 9.55
CA LEU A 265 8.64 15.29 10.47
C LEU A 265 8.55 14.47 11.77
N SER A 266 9.61 14.45 12.59
CA SER A 266 9.62 13.75 13.86
C SER A 266 8.43 14.19 14.72
N ASP A 267 7.83 13.19 15.40
CA ASP A 267 6.70 13.34 16.32
C ASP A 267 5.37 13.84 15.72
N LEU A 268 5.32 14.10 14.41
CA LEU A 268 4.08 14.35 13.68
C LEU A 268 3.52 13.06 13.07
N PRO A 269 2.20 12.97 12.89
CA PRO A 269 1.61 11.86 12.15
C PRO A 269 2.01 11.91 10.67
N ILE A 270 2.02 10.73 10.01
CA ILE A 270 2.27 10.65 8.57
C ILE A 270 1.25 11.52 7.81
N ALA A 271 1.72 12.34 6.87
CA ALA A 271 0.85 13.17 6.04
C ALA A 271 -0.04 12.30 5.14
N ILE A 272 -1.32 12.65 5.01
CA ILE A 272 -2.29 11.97 4.14
C ILE A 272 -2.94 12.90 3.11
N THR A 273 -2.91 14.21 3.36
CA THR A 273 -3.40 15.22 2.43
C THR A 273 -2.25 15.99 1.77
N PRO A 274 -2.47 16.60 0.61
CA PRO A 274 -1.48 17.49 0.00
C PRO A 274 -1.08 18.63 0.94
N GLU A 275 -2.04 19.23 1.62
CA GLU A 275 -1.84 20.35 2.55
C GLU A 275 -0.94 19.95 3.74
N ASP A 276 -1.17 18.77 4.32
CA ASP A 276 -0.30 18.21 5.38
C ASP A 276 1.13 18.00 4.87
N ALA A 277 1.27 17.47 3.64
CA ALA A 277 2.57 17.18 3.06
C ALA A 277 3.32 18.48 2.72
N GLU A 278 2.64 19.47 2.15
CA GLU A 278 3.20 20.78 1.88
C GLU A 278 3.65 21.47 3.18
N ALA A 279 2.81 21.51 4.19
CA ALA A 279 3.13 22.15 5.48
C ALA A 279 4.36 21.54 6.15
N GLN A 280 4.55 20.22 6.03
CA GLN A 280 5.65 19.51 6.70
C GLN A 280 6.93 19.45 5.85
N LEU A 281 6.81 19.28 4.52
CA LEU A 281 7.90 18.81 3.67
C LEU A 281 8.28 19.80 2.54
N ALA A 282 7.48 20.83 2.24
CA ALA A 282 7.82 21.81 1.22
C ALA A 282 9.17 22.49 1.51
N GLY A 283 9.98 22.66 0.48
CA GLY A 283 11.33 23.23 0.58
C GLY A 283 12.38 22.32 1.22
N LYS A 284 11.99 21.14 1.75
CA LYS A 284 12.91 20.17 2.35
C LYS A 284 13.22 19.00 1.39
N VAL A 285 12.28 18.65 0.53
CA VAL A 285 12.40 17.60 -0.50
C VAL A 285 12.45 18.21 -1.89
N ALA A 286 13.02 17.50 -2.84
CA ALA A 286 13.17 17.99 -4.21
C ALA A 286 11.82 18.10 -4.94
N ILE A 287 10.85 17.22 -4.62
CA ILE A 287 9.50 17.24 -5.19
C ILE A 287 8.52 16.55 -4.24
N LEU A 288 7.28 17.04 -4.25
CA LEU A 288 6.12 16.42 -3.62
C LEU A 288 5.23 15.80 -4.72
N LEU A 289 5.22 14.48 -4.81
CA LEU A 289 4.37 13.75 -5.75
C LEU A 289 3.05 13.41 -5.08
N HIS A 290 2.00 14.08 -5.48
CA HIS A 290 0.64 13.89 -4.98
C HIS A 290 -0.17 12.96 -5.90
N HIS A 291 -1.26 12.43 -5.38
CA HIS A 291 -2.36 11.90 -6.19
C HIS A 291 -3.71 12.37 -5.63
N ASN A 292 -4.70 12.48 -6.52
CA ASN A 292 -6.00 13.04 -6.19
C ASN A 292 -6.98 12.05 -5.51
N ARG A 293 -6.60 10.77 -5.29
CA ARG A 293 -7.40 9.86 -4.45
C ARG A 293 -7.21 10.23 -2.98
N PRO A 294 -8.29 10.60 -2.25
CA PRO A 294 -8.17 10.88 -0.81
C PRO A 294 -7.83 9.60 -0.04
N ILE A 295 -7.01 9.74 1.00
CA ILE A 295 -6.78 8.72 2.02
C ILE A 295 -7.71 9.06 3.17
N HIS A 296 -8.62 8.14 3.53
CA HIS A 296 -9.52 8.34 4.66
C HIS A 296 -8.88 7.86 5.96
N ASN A 297 -8.47 6.60 5.98
CA ASN A 297 -7.77 6.03 7.13
C ASN A 297 -6.26 6.10 6.93
N ARG A 298 -5.57 6.77 7.86
CA ARG A 298 -4.12 6.85 7.91
C ARG A 298 -3.53 5.46 8.26
N VAL A 299 -2.60 4.96 7.44
CA VAL A 299 -2.00 3.66 7.65
C VAL A 299 -0.50 3.72 7.34
N ASP A 300 0.33 3.43 8.33
CA ASP A 300 1.79 3.28 8.17
C ASP A 300 2.14 1.84 7.72
N ASP A 301 3.38 1.55 7.42
CA ASP A 301 3.81 0.20 7.08
C ASP A 301 3.92 -0.70 8.32
N SER A 302 3.46 -1.95 8.21
CA SER A 302 3.62 -2.94 9.26
C SER A 302 5.08 -3.37 9.37
N VAL A 303 5.51 -3.65 10.60
CA VAL A 303 6.86 -4.15 10.91
C VAL A 303 6.74 -5.48 11.65
N LEU A 304 7.47 -6.47 11.20
CA LEU A 304 7.55 -7.78 11.86
C LEU A 304 8.98 -8.32 11.89
N GLN A 305 9.17 -9.28 12.76
CA GLN A 305 10.35 -10.12 12.84
C GLN A 305 9.91 -11.58 12.93
N VAL A 306 10.71 -12.51 12.40
CA VAL A 306 10.46 -13.94 12.60
C VAL A 306 11.20 -14.39 13.85
N CYS A 307 10.45 -14.93 14.81
CA CYS A 307 10.98 -15.45 16.08
C CYS A 307 10.53 -16.90 16.24
N GLY A 308 11.48 -17.83 16.39
CA GLY A 308 11.17 -19.25 16.53
C GLY A 308 10.39 -19.83 15.34
N GLY A 309 10.65 -19.33 14.11
CA GLY A 309 9.98 -19.76 12.89
C GLY A 309 8.56 -19.19 12.70
N GLN A 310 8.11 -18.27 13.57
CA GLN A 310 6.79 -17.63 13.51
C GLN A 310 6.92 -16.11 13.34
N PRO A 311 6.03 -15.47 12.54
CA PRO A 311 6.02 -14.03 12.40
C PRO A 311 5.50 -13.34 13.66
N CYS A 312 6.29 -12.44 14.23
CA CYS A 312 5.97 -11.62 15.38
C CYS A 312 5.81 -10.15 14.93
N LEU A 313 4.61 -9.60 15.05
CA LEU A 313 4.33 -8.22 14.70
C LEU A 313 4.88 -7.26 15.77
N ILE A 314 5.75 -6.36 15.35
CA ILE A 314 6.28 -5.25 16.17
C ILE A 314 5.37 -4.02 16.01
N ARG A 315 4.94 -3.76 14.78
CA ARG A 315 3.93 -2.75 14.46
C ARG A 315 2.89 -3.35 13.52
N ARG A 316 1.62 -3.29 13.94
CA ARG A 316 0.50 -3.79 13.15
C ARG A 316 -0.18 -2.60 12.47
N SER A 317 -0.10 -2.54 11.15
CA SER A 317 -0.65 -1.45 10.33
C SER A 317 -1.01 -1.96 8.93
N ARG A 318 -0.56 -1.35 7.83
CA ARG A 318 -0.90 -1.72 6.44
C ARG A 318 -0.75 -3.23 6.19
N GLY A 319 -1.74 -3.82 5.54
CA GLY A 319 -1.80 -5.25 5.24
C GLY A 319 -2.27 -6.13 6.42
N TYR A 320 -2.46 -5.55 7.62
CA TYR A 320 -2.92 -6.26 8.82
C TYR A 320 -4.12 -5.59 9.48
N VAL A 321 -4.21 -4.25 9.47
CA VAL A 321 -5.40 -3.57 9.97
C VAL A 321 -6.45 -3.48 8.86
N PRO A 322 -7.74 -3.63 9.19
CA PRO A 322 -8.36 -3.75 10.51
C PRO A 322 -8.70 -5.20 10.92
N GLU A 323 -8.04 -6.23 10.38
CA GLU A 323 -8.35 -7.62 10.75
C GLU A 323 -8.44 -7.78 12.27
N PRO A 324 -9.53 -8.34 12.84
CA PRO A 324 -9.67 -8.53 14.27
C PRO A 324 -8.73 -9.61 14.81
N PHE A 325 -8.37 -9.51 16.08
CA PHE A 325 -7.81 -10.62 16.83
C PHE A 325 -8.95 -11.31 17.58
N PHE A 326 -9.09 -12.60 17.37
CA PHE A 326 -9.99 -13.42 18.19
C PHE A 326 -9.20 -13.91 19.39
N THR A 327 -9.55 -13.41 20.59
CA THR A 327 -9.02 -13.88 21.85
C THR A 327 -10.14 -14.50 22.67
N GLU A 328 -9.92 -15.68 23.25
CA GLU A 328 -10.79 -16.18 24.30
C GLU A 328 -10.55 -15.35 25.56
N ILE A 329 -11.35 -14.33 25.74
CA ILE A 329 -11.36 -13.57 27.01
C ILE A 329 -12.17 -14.43 27.99
N GLY A 330 -11.47 -15.07 28.92
CA GLY A 330 -12.12 -15.70 30.07
C GLY A 330 -13.03 -14.71 30.79
N ARG A 331 -14.22 -15.11 31.27
CA ARG A 331 -15.11 -14.26 32.03
C ARG A 331 -14.35 -13.70 33.23
N ALA A 332 -14.05 -12.41 33.21
CA ALA A 332 -13.65 -11.70 34.40
C ALA A 332 -14.85 -11.74 35.36
N SER A 333 -14.76 -12.48 36.45
CA SER A 333 -15.72 -12.35 37.55
C SER A 333 -15.45 -10.99 38.18
N CYS A 334 -16.27 -9.99 37.85
CA CYS A 334 -16.43 -8.82 38.74
C CYS A 334 -17.02 -9.34 40.05
N ARG A 335 -16.18 -9.61 41.04
CA ARG A 335 -16.62 -9.61 42.40
C ARG A 335 -16.57 -8.18 42.89
N GLU A 336 -17.74 -7.66 43.25
CA GLU A 336 -17.91 -6.42 44.01
C GLU A 336 -17.10 -6.46 45.30
#